data_6fde3e0f479111381448399c968209a7
#
_entry.id   6fde3e0f479111381448399c968209a7
#
_cell.length_a   1.000
_cell.length_b   1.000
_cell.length_c   1.000
_cell.angle_alpha   90.00
_cell.angle_beta   90.00
_cell.angle_gamma   90.00
#
_symmetry.space_group_name_H-M   'P 1'
#
loop_
_entity.id
_entity.type
_entity.pdbx_description
1 polymer ?
#
loop_
_entity_poly.entity_id
_entity_poly.type
_entity_poly.pdbx_seq_one_letter_code
_entity_poly.pdbx_strand_id
1 'polypeptide(L)'
;MTIPDSRLPIPDAPGASEPIIRVRGLVNRFGDQLVHDGVDLDVLPGEILGVVGGSGTGKSVLMRSILGLRTPDAGEIEVLGVDARSEAVEDRLHIERNTGVLFQDGALFSSLTVGENVQVPLKEHHRDLPDSLHYELALLKVKLAGLPADALDKLPSQLSGGMRKRAGLARALALDPPLLFLDEPTAGLDPIGAAAFDHLTRTLQQALGLTVFLITHDLDTLYAICDRVAVLADNKVIAVAPVAELEHLDHPWVQAYFNGPRGRAAQSAGIRESGLEIR
;
A
#
# COMPACT_ATOMS: atom_id res chain seq x y z
N MET A 1 -17.30 35.01 10.31
CA MET A 1 -18.03 33.88 10.91
C MET A 1 -17.12 32.68 10.72
N THR A 2 -16.32 32.36 11.73
CA THR A 2 -15.26 31.36 11.73
C THR A 2 -15.94 30.00 11.91
N ILE A 3 -15.80 29.10 10.94
CA ILE A 3 -16.28 27.72 11.03
C ILE A 3 -15.39 27.03 12.09
N PRO A 4 -15.96 26.38 13.11
CA PRO A 4 -15.15 25.66 14.09
C PRO A 4 -14.43 24.49 13.43
N ASP A 5 -13.15 24.36 13.75
CA ASP A 5 -12.24 23.26 13.35
C ASP A 5 -12.80 21.93 13.89
N SER A 6 -13.50 21.19 13.05
CA SER A 6 -14.12 19.90 13.41
C SER A 6 -13.13 18.74 13.31
N ARG A 7 -11.90 18.94 13.77
CA ARG A 7 -10.95 17.83 13.94
C ARG A 7 -11.43 16.99 15.11
N LEU A 8 -11.88 15.78 14.83
CA LEU A 8 -11.89 14.75 15.86
C LEU A 8 -10.41 14.45 16.19
N PRO A 9 -10.00 14.58 17.46
CA PRO A 9 -8.66 14.17 17.85
C PRO A 9 -8.51 12.68 17.53
N ILE A 10 -7.38 12.32 16.88
CA ILE A 10 -6.96 10.93 16.77
C ILE A 10 -6.78 10.44 18.21
N PRO A 11 -7.57 9.48 18.71
CA PRO A 11 -7.43 9.04 20.09
C PRO A 11 -6.07 8.36 20.26
N ASP A 12 -5.23 8.86 21.15
CA ASP A 12 -4.12 8.09 21.70
C ASP A 12 -4.72 6.90 22.45
N ALA A 13 -4.82 5.75 21.81
CA ALA A 13 -5.24 4.53 22.46
C ALA A 13 -4.16 4.12 23.48
N PRO A 14 -4.51 3.93 24.76
CA PRO A 14 -3.55 3.50 25.76
C PRO A 14 -3.10 2.07 25.45
N GLY A 15 -1.84 1.91 25.02
CA GLY A 15 -1.23 0.64 24.61
C GLY A 15 -0.93 0.53 23.12
N ALA A 16 -1.06 1.59 22.33
CA ALA A 16 -0.74 1.58 20.90
C ALA A 16 0.78 1.43 20.71
N SER A 17 1.17 0.41 19.94
CA SER A 17 2.52 0.29 19.38
C SER A 17 2.87 1.58 18.62
N GLU A 18 4.13 2.04 18.70
CA GLU A 18 4.56 3.21 17.93
C GLU A 18 4.27 2.98 16.43
N PRO A 19 3.74 4.00 15.71
CA PRO A 19 3.45 3.87 14.30
C PRO A 19 4.73 3.62 13.49
N ILE A 20 4.65 2.73 12.52
CA ILE A 20 5.75 2.41 11.60
C ILE A 20 5.93 3.51 10.53
N ILE A 21 4.86 4.25 10.23
CA ILE A 21 4.87 5.48 9.43
C ILE A 21 4.15 6.55 10.24
N ARG A 22 4.79 7.71 10.41
CA ARG A 22 4.20 8.90 11.03
C ARG A 22 4.34 10.08 10.08
N VAL A 23 3.21 10.68 9.70
CA VAL A 23 3.15 11.90 8.87
C VAL A 23 2.52 13.01 9.68
N ARG A 24 3.13 14.19 9.69
CA ARG A 24 2.62 15.36 10.42
C ARG A 24 2.70 16.64 9.58
N GLY A 25 1.55 17.29 9.43
CA GLY A 25 1.46 18.59 8.78
C GLY A 25 1.93 18.59 7.33
N LEU A 26 1.81 17.46 6.60
CA LEU A 26 2.36 17.32 5.26
C LEU A 26 1.69 18.28 4.26
N VAL A 27 2.51 19.06 3.57
CA VAL A 27 2.08 19.94 2.49
C VAL A 27 2.77 19.54 1.19
N ASN A 28 1.98 19.38 0.13
CA ASN A 28 2.49 19.15 -1.22
C ASN A 28 1.81 20.11 -2.22
N ARG A 29 2.61 20.76 -3.07
CA ARG A 29 2.16 21.65 -4.14
C ARG A 29 2.74 21.23 -5.49
N PHE A 30 2.03 21.56 -6.56
CA PHE A 30 2.49 21.50 -7.95
C PHE A 30 2.21 22.86 -8.61
N GLY A 31 3.21 23.72 -8.62
CA GLY A 31 3.00 25.13 -8.95
C GLY A 31 2.00 25.75 -7.97
N ASP A 32 0.91 26.33 -8.50
CA ASP A 32 -0.14 26.94 -7.69
C ASP A 32 -1.15 25.92 -7.12
N GLN A 33 -1.13 24.68 -7.58
CA GLN A 33 -2.07 23.65 -7.14
C GLN A 33 -1.63 23.03 -5.80
N LEU A 34 -2.41 23.29 -4.75
CA LEU A 34 -2.27 22.65 -3.46
C LEU A 34 -2.91 21.23 -3.51
N VAL A 35 -2.12 20.21 -3.25
CA VAL A 35 -2.58 18.80 -3.27
C VAL A 35 -2.78 18.27 -1.85
N HIS A 36 -1.86 18.58 -0.96
CA HIS A 36 -1.98 18.27 0.48
C HIS A 36 -1.81 19.53 1.30
N ASP A 37 -2.67 19.73 2.31
CA ASP A 37 -2.73 20.90 3.16
C ASP A 37 -2.73 20.51 4.65
N GLY A 38 -1.57 20.13 5.15
CA GLY A 38 -1.42 19.72 6.55
C GLY A 38 -1.99 18.31 6.80
N VAL A 39 -1.56 17.32 6.01
CA VAL A 39 -1.96 15.93 6.19
C VAL A 39 -1.25 15.33 7.40
N ASP A 40 -2.04 14.74 8.30
CA ASP A 40 -1.59 13.90 9.42
C ASP A 40 -2.03 12.46 9.18
N LEU A 41 -1.12 11.49 9.38
CA LEU A 41 -1.43 10.07 9.20
C LEU A 41 -0.47 9.20 10.03
N ASP A 42 -1.02 8.18 10.69
CA ASP A 42 -0.27 7.12 11.36
C ASP A 42 -0.62 5.76 10.77
N VAL A 43 0.40 4.97 10.44
CA VAL A 43 0.29 3.56 10.04
C VAL A 43 0.87 2.70 11.16
N LEU A 44 0.07 1.76 11.65
CA LEU A 44 0.45 0.90 12.76
C LEU A 44 1.17 -0.36 12.28
N PRO A 45 2.12 -0.91 13.04
CA PRO A 45 2.78 -2.16 12.68
C PRO A 45 1.78 -3.32 12.52
N GLY A 46 1.95 -4.09 11.46
CA GLY A 46 1.17 -5.30 11.21
C GLY A 46 -0.26 -5.06 10.69
N GLU A 47 -0.66 -3.83 10.37
CA GLU A 47 -1.97 -3.57 9.76
C GLU A 47 -1.91 -3.52 8.23
N ILE A 48 -3.04 -3.69 7.58
CA ILE A 48 -3.29 -3.27 6.21
C ILE A 48 -4.08 -1.96 6.27
N LEU A 49 -3.40 -0.83 6.02
CA LEU A 49 -4.04 0.47 5.92
C LEU A 49 -4.42 0.75 4.46
N GLY A 50 -5.73 0.80 4.17
CA GLY A 50 -6.25 1.28 2.90
C GLY A 50 -6.19 2.81 2.82
N VAL A 51 -5.89 3.37 1.63
CA VAL A 51 -5.96 4.81 1.38
C VAL A 51 -6.88 5.06 0.20
N VAL A 52 -7.96 5.75 0.47
CA VAL A 52 -9.00 6.07 -0.51
C VAL A 52 -9.17 7.57 -0.70
N GLY A 53 -9.80 7.95 -1.79
CA GLY A 53 -10.09 9.35 -2.11
C GLY A 53 -10.43 9.50 -3.59
N GLY A 54 -11.01 10.62 -3.96
CA GLY A 54 -11.35 10.94 -5.34
C GLY A 54 -10.15 10.88 -6.29
N SER A 55 -10.41 10.89 -7.60
CA SER A 55 -9.33 11.02 -8.58
C SER A 55 -8.62 12.38 -8.40
N GLY A 56 -7.30 12.37 -8.41
CA GLY A 56 -6.51 13.58 -8.27
C GLY A 56 -6.33 14.12 -6.85
N THR A 57 -6.87 13.46 -5.80
CA THR A 57 -6.70 13.89 -4.40
C THR A 57 -5.27 13.73 -3.85
N GLY A 58 -4.36 13.12 -4.61
CA GLY A 58 -2.95 13.03 -4.22
C GLY A 58 -2.53 11.72 -3.55
N LYS A 59 -3.33 10.64 -3.56
CA LYS A 59 -2.96 9.36 -2.93
C LYS A 59 -1.57 8.87 -3.30
N SER A 60 -1.25 8.78 -4.59
CA SER A 60 0.08 8.36 -5.06
C SER A 60 1.16 9.43 -4.76
N VAL A 61 0.78 10.71 -4.62
CA VAL A 61 1.70 11.78 -4.18
C VAL A 61 2.05 11.57 -2.71
N LEU A 62 1.07 11.27 -1.85
CA LEU A 62 1.28 10.93 -0.45
C LEU A 62 2.25 9.73 -0.31
N MET A 63 1.96 8.65 -1.02
CA MET A 63 2.83 7.46 -1.02
C MET A 63 4.26 7.79 -1.46
N ARG A 64 4.43 8.57 -2.54
CA ARG A 64 5.76 8.97 -3.02
C ARG A 64 6.49 9.87 -2.03
N SER A 65 5.79 10.74 -1.30
CA SER A 65 6.38 11.54 -0.23
C SER A 65 6.84 10.67 0.93
N ILE A 66 6.04 9.68 1.34
CA ILE A 66 6.41 8.72 2.40
C ILE A 66 7.64 7.89 2.00
N LEU A 67 7.72 7.47 0.74
CA LEU A 67 8.86 6.72 0.19
C LEU A 67 10.12 7.57 -0.07
N GLY A 68 10.10 8.88 0.24
CA GLY A 68 11.21 9.78 -0.07
C GLY A 68 11.43 10.03 -1.57
N LEU A 69 10.53 9.55 -2.45
CA LEU A 69 10.59 9.76 -3.90
C LEU A 69 10.12 11.16 -4.33
N ARG A 70 9.54 11.91 -3.41
CA ARG A 70 9.15 13.29 -3.56
C ARG A 70 9.42 14.04 -2.26
N THR A 71 10.11 15.16 -2.37
CA THR A 71 10.28 16.10 -1.25
C THR A 71 9.01 16.93 -1.10
N PRO A 72 8.32 16.90 0.06
CA PRO A 72 7.18 17.74 0.33
C PRO A 72 7.61 19.20 0.57
N ASP A 73 6.65 20.13 0.39
CA ASP A 73 6.88 21.56 0.62
C ASP A 73 6.98 21.91 2.11
N ALA A 74 6.25 21.16 2.97
CA ALA A 74 6.33 21.28 4.43
C ALA A 74 5.85 19.99 5.10
N GLY A 75 6.03 19.92 6.43
CA GLY A 75 5.64 18.79 7.26
C GLY A 75 6.79 17.82 7.54
N GLU A 76 6.50 16.80 8.33
CA GLU A 76 7.45 15.78 8.77
C GLU A 76 6.95 14.40 8.38
N ILE A 77 7.86 13.53 7.96
CA ILE A 77 7.56 12.14 7.62
C ILE A 77 8.62 11.26 8.26
N GLU A 78 8.19 10.40 9.15
CA GLU A 78 9.02 9.36 9.76
C GLU A 78 8.58 7.99 9.25
N VAL A 79 9.52 7.18 8.78
CA VAL A 79 9.30 5.82 8.29
C VAL A 79 10.30 4.90 8.97
N LEU A 80 9.81 3.88 9.67
CA LEU A 80 10.68 2.92 10.39
C LEU A 80 11.63 3.60 11.39
N GLY A 81 11.17 4.69 12.03
CA GLY A 81 11.97 5.47 12.98
C GLY A 81 12.97 6.44 12.37
N VAL A 82 12.91 6.67 11.05
CA VAL A 82 13.87 7.51 10.31
C VAL A 82 13.11 8.62 9.56
N ASP A 83 13.65 9.85 9.56
CA ASP A 83 13.11 10.94 8.70
C ASP A 83 13.26 10.56 7.22
N ALA A 84 12.14 10.42 6.51
CA ALA A 84 12.13 10.09 5.08
C ALA A 84 12.82 11.15 4.19
N ARG A 85 13.12 12.34 4.73
CA ARG A 85 13.82 13.42 4.05
C ARG A 85 15.29 13.47 4.41
N SER A 86 15.79 12.54 5.23
CA SER A 86 17.21 12.51 5.63
C SER A 86 18.12 12.43 4.40
N GLU A 87 19.15 13.26 4.39
CA GLU A 87 20.20 13.22 3.38
C GLU A 87 21.28 12.18 3.69
N ALA A 88 21.25 11.60 4.91
CA ALA A 88 22.17 10.54 5.30
C ALA A 88 21.96 9.29 4.45
N VAL A 89 23.05 8.75 3.92
CA VAL A 89 23.00 7.56 3.05
C VAL A 89 22.45 6.36 3.82
N GLU A 90 22.83 6.21 5.09
CA GLU A 90 22.43 5.14 5.98
C GLU A 90 20.91 5.12 6.18
N ASP A 91 20.30 6.28 6.38
CA ASP A 91 18.85 6.43 6.59
C ASP A 91 18.08 6.04 5.34
N ARG A 92 18.52 6.52 4.18
CA ARG A 92 17.91 6.16 2.88
C ARG A 92 18.01 4.67 2.61
N LEU A 93 19.21 4.08 2.81
CA LEU A 93 19.41 2.64 2.67
C LEU A 93 18.57 1.83 3.66
N HIS A 94 18.37 2.35 4.88
CA HIS A 94 17.51 1.71 5.86
C HIS A 94 16.05 1.64 5.35
N ILE A 95 15.51 2.75 4.86
CA ILE A 95 14.15 2.79 4.29
C ILE A 95 14.07 1.88 3.06
N GLU A 96 15.00 1.99 2.11
CA GLU A 96 15.00 1.21 0.85
C GLU A 96 15.02 -0.30 1.09
N ARG A 97 15.84 -0.78 2.04
CA ARG A 97 15.96 -2.21 2.36
C ARG A 97 14.74 -2.78 3.07
N ASN A 98 14.06 -1.94 3.83
CA ASN A 98 12.94 -2.34 4.67
C ASN A 98 11.56 -1.97 4.07
N THR A 99 11.54 -1.50 2.82
CA THR A 99 10.29 -1.18 2.10
C THR A 99 10.22 -1.92 0.77
N GLY A 100 9.07 -2.54 0.50
CA GLY A 100 8.77 -3.12 -0.81
C GLY A 100 7.69 -2.28 -1.51
N VAL A 101 7.79 -2.10 -2.83
CA VAL A 101 6.82 -1.28 -3.57
C VAL A 101 6.32 -2.02 -4.80
N LEU A 102 4.99 -2.13 -4.90
CA LEU A 102 4.27 -2.54 -6.09
C LEU A 102 3.54 -1.32 -6.68
N PHE A 103 4.04 -0.77 -7.78
CA PHE A 103 3.36 0.28 -8.53
C PHE A 103 2.26 -0.27 -9.42
N GLN A 104 1.32 0.56 -9.82
CA GLN A 104 0.08 0.23 -10.53
C GLN A 104 0.24 -0.78 -11.67
N ASP A 105 1.26 -0.64 -12.53
CA ASP A 105 1.51 -1.56 -13.65
C ASP A 105 2.58 -2.62 -13.37
N GLY A 106 2.94 -2.82 -12.07
CA GLY A 106 4.03 -3.71 -11.64
C GLY A 106 5.42 -3.10 -11.83
N ALA A 107 5.59 -2.12 -12.72
CA ALA A 107 6.84 -1.41 -13.03
C ALA A 107 8.05 -2.35 -13.26
N LEU A 108 7.83 -3.50 -13.91
CA LEU A 108 8.88 -4.45 -14.24
C LEU A 108 9.78 -3.90 -15.36
N PHE A 109 11.06 -4.18 -15.27
CA PHE A 109 12.01 -3.94 -16.36
C PHE A 109 11.64 -4.86 -17.52
N SER A 110 11.21 -4.30 -18.64
CA SER A 110 10.67 -5.03 -19.80
C SER A 110 11.69 -5.94 -20.50
N SER A 111 12.96 -5.62 -20.39
CA SER A 111 14.09 -6.37 -20.95
C SER A 111 14.63 -7.49 -20.07
N LEU A 112 14.18 -7.57 -18.82
CA LEU A 112 14.57 -8.58 -17.85
C LEU A 112 13.46 -9.62 -17.69
N THR A 113 13.85 -10.88 -17.48
CA THR A 113 12.91 -11.94 -17.07
C THR A 113 12.30 -11.64 -15.71
N VAL A 114 11.28 -12.38 -15.31
CA VAL A 114 10.68 -12.28 -13.95
C VAL A 114 11.76 -12.55 -12.89
N GLY A 115 12.54 -13.60 -13.05
CA GLY A 115 13.61 -13.94 -12.13
C GLY A 115 14.66 -12.84 -12.01
N GLU A 116 15.09 -12.28 -13.13
CA GLU A 116 16.02 -11.15 -13.14
C GLU A 116 15.44 -9.91 -12.49
N ASN A 117 14.16 -9.59 -12.73
CA ASN A 117 13.46 -8.50 -12.05
C ASN A 117 13.47 -8.64 -10.53
N VAL A 118 13.21 -9.85 -10.02
CA VAL A 118 13.21 -10.13 -8.58
C VAL A 118 14.65 -10.09 -8.03
N GLN A 119 15.66 -10.45 -8.82
CA GLN A 119 17.05 -10.39 -8.41
C GLN A 119 17.62 -8.95 -8.36
N VAL A 120 17.01 -7.96 -9.02
CA VAL A 120 17.53 -6.58 -9.02
C VAL A 120 17.78 -6.05 -7.60
N PRO A 121 16.79 -6.01 -6.69
CA PRO A 121 17.06 -5.53 -5.32
C PRO A 121 18.01 -6.45 -4.55
N LEU A 122 17.98 -7.77 -4.77
CA LEU A 122 18.90 -8.71 -4.13
C LEU A 122 20.35 -8.40 -4.52
N LYS A 123 20.64 -8.23 -5.81
CA LYS A 123 21.98 -7.92 -6.32
C LYS A 123 22.46 -6.53 -5.90
N GLU A 124 21.55 -5.57 -5.71
CA GLU A 124 21.91 -4.23 -5.25
C GLU A 124 22.32 -4.22 -3.77
N HIS A 125 21.56 -4.92 -2.92
CA HIS A 125 21.75 -4.84 -1.47
C HIS A 125 22.53 -6.02 -0.86
N HIS A 126 22.69 -7.14 -1.61
CA HIS A 126 23.38 -8.37 -1.17
C HIS A 126 24.39 -8.82 -2.23
N ARG A 127 25.29 -7.92 -2.63
CA ARG A 127 26.31 -8.15 -3.68
C ARG A 127 27.32 -9.26 -3.34
N ASP A 128 27.43 -9.61 -2.08
CA ASP A 128 28.29 -10.67 -1.54
C ASP A 128 27.74 -12.06 -1.75
N LEU A 129 26.45 -12.19 -2.07
CA LEU A 129 25.81 -13.50 -2.28
C LEU A 129 26.15 -14.03 -3.70
N PRO A 130 26.35 -15.36 -3.83
CA PRO A 130 26.56 -15.98 -5.14
C PRO A 130 25.30 -15.95 -6.00
N ASP A 131 25.47 -15.91 -7.33
CA ASP A 131 24.37 -15.87 -8.29
C ASP A 131 23.37 -17.02 -8.15
N SER A 132 23.85 -18.22 -7.75
CA SER A 132 22.97 -19.37 -7.48
C SER A 132 21.99 -19.08 -6.34
N LEU A 133 22.43 -18.39 -5.29
CA LEU A 133 21.55 -18.05 -4.17
C LEU A 133 20.58 -16.93 -4.54
N HIS A 134 21.01 -15.94 -5.34
CA HIS A 134 20.09 -14.95 -5.88
C HIS A 134 18.97 -15.59 -6.71
N TYR A 135 19.30 -16.62 -7.51
CA TYR A 135 18.30 -17.37 -8.27
C TYR A 135 17.33 -18.14 -7.37
N GLU A 136 17.82 -18.83 -6.37
CA GLU A 136 16.99 -19.59 -5.42
C GLU A 136 16.06 -18.68 -4.61
N LEU A 137 16.57 -17.54 -4.13
CA LEU A 137 15.77 -16.52 -3.46
C LEU A 137 14.69 -15.95 -4.40
N ALA A 138 15.04 -15.64 -5.64
CA ALA A 138 14.07 -15.16 -6.62
C ALA A 138 12.98 -16.21 -6.89
N LEU A 139 13.33 -17.48 -7.02
CA LEU A 139 12.36 -18.57 -7.19
C LEU A 139 11.43 -18.68 -5.98
N LEU A 140 11.95 -18.54 -4.77
CA LEU A 140 11.14 -18.53 -3.54
C LEU A 140 10.12 -17.40 -3.59
N LYS A 141 10.55 -16.15 -3.91
CA LYS A 141 9.66 -14.98 -3.95
C LYS A 141 8.60 -15.10 -5.05
N VAL A 142 8.97 -15.64 -6.21
CA VAL A 142 8.04 -15.92 -7.31
C VAL A 142 6.94 -16.90 -6.86
N LYS A 143 7.30 -17.97 -6.14
CA LYS A 143 6.33 -18.92 -5.58
C LYS A 143 5.48 -18.29 -4.47
N LEU A 144 6.06 -17.50 -3.57
CA LEU A 144 5.32 -16.77 -2.52
C LEU A 144 4.28 -15.83 -3.12
N ALA A 145 4.59 -15.19 -4.26
CA ALA A 145 3.64 -14.36 -4.99
C ALA A 145 2.59 -15.17 -5.79
N GLY A 146 2.56 -16.51 -5.64
CA GLY A 146 1.59 -17.38 -6.28
C GLY A 146 1.82 -17.58 -7.77
N LEU A 147 3.06 -17.44 -8.26
CA LEU A 147 3.43 -17.74 -9.63
C LEU A 147 4.05 -19.15 -9.72
N PRO A 148 3.85 -19.86 -10.85
CA PRO A 148 4.52 -21.12 -11.09
C PRO A 148 6.02 -20.90 -11.36
N ALA A 149 6.86 -21.91 -11.10
CA ALA A 149 8.30 -21.81 -11.24
C ALA A 149 8.77 -21.43 -12.65
N ASP A 150 8.07 -21.91 -13.68
CA ASP A 150 8.36 -21.61 -15.09
C ASP A 150 8.11 -20.13 -15.47
N ALA A 151 7.47 -19.36 -14.60
CA ALA A 151 7.34 -17.92 -14.77
C ALA A 151 8.68 -17.19 -14.63
N LEU A 152 9.67 -17.80 -13.95
CA LEU A 152 10.96 -17.19 -13.68
C LEU A 152 11.68 -16.75 -14.96
N ASP A 153 11.60 -17.56 -16.00
CA ASP A 153 12.31 -17.36 -17.27
C ASP A 153 11.50 -16.54 -18.28
N LYS A 154 10.27 -16.13 -17.94
CA LYS A 154 9.40 -15.35 -18.83
C LYS A 154 9.72 -13.86 -18.75
N LEU A 155 9.63 -13.18 -19.89
CA LEU A 155 9.62 -11.72 -19.95
C LEU A 155 8.26 -11.16 -19.52
N PRO A 156 8.19 -9.93 -19.02
CA PRO A 156 6.92 -9.28 -18.66
C PRO A 156 5.88 -9.27 -19.80
N SER A 157 6.32 -9.17 -21.06
CA SER A 157 5.45 -9.22 -22.24
C SER A 157 4.75 -10.58 -22.47
N GLN A 158 5.26 -11.65 -21.87
CA GLN A 158 4.73 -13.00 -21.97
C GLN A 158 3.74 -13.34 -20.83
N LEU A 159 3.52 -12.41 -19.91
CA LEU A 159 2.68 -12.58 -18.74
C LEU A 159 1.28 -11.98 -18.95
N SER A 160 0.26 -12.60 -18.35
CA SER A 160 -1.05 -11.95 -18.18
C SER A 160 -0.95 -10.73 -17.24
N GLY A 161 -1.98 -9.87 -17.21
CA GLY A 161 -2.02 -8.72 -16.30
C GLY A 161 -1.84 -9.14 -14.84
N GLY A 162 -2.57 -10.16 -14.40
CA GLY A 162 -2.44 -10.69 -13.03
C GLY A 162 -1.07 -11.30 -12.73
N MET A 163 -0.48 -12.01 -13.70
CA MET A 163 0.89 -12.52 -13.53
C MET A 163 1.93 -11.40 -13.42
N ARG A 164 1.79 -10.30 -14.19
CA ARG A 164 2.68 -9.14 -14.06
C ARG A 164 2.59 -8.50 -12.67
N LYS A 165 1.37 -8.35 -12.12
CA LYS A 165 1.16 -7.84 -10.76
C LYS A 165 1.83 -8.74 -9.72
N ARG A 166 1.65 -10.06 -9.83
CA ARG A 166 2.31 -11.04 -8.95
C ARG A 166 3.83 -11.03 -9.07
N ALA A 167 4.38 -10.85 -10.28
CA ALA A 167 5.83 -10.70 -10.48
C ALA A 167 6.35 -9.39 -9.86
N GLY A 168 5.60 -8.29 -9.97
CA GLY A 168 5.90 -7.05 -9.25
C GLY A 168 5.85 -7.21 -7.73
N LEU A 169 4.89 -7.97 -7.21
CA LEU A 169 4.81 -8.32 -5.79
C LEU A 169 6.01 -9.19 -5.35
N ALA A 170 6.41 -10.18 -6.16
CA ALA A 170 7.60 -10.98 -5.88
C ALA A 170 8.86 -10.13 -5.76
N ARG A 171 9.02 -9.14 -6.65
CA ARG A 171 10.13 -8.17 -6.57
C ARG A 171 10.03 -7.28 -5.34
N ALA A 172 8.84 -6.80 -5.00
CA ALA A 172 8.62 -5.99 -3.80
C ALA A 172 8.98 -6.75 -2.51
N LEU A 173 8.79 -8.06 -2.49
CA LEU A 173 9.12 -8.95 -1.37
C LEU A 173 10.57 -9.45 -1.37
N ALA A 174 11.40 -9.05 -2.35
CA ALA A 174 12.73 -9.66 -2.54
C ALA A 174 13.65 -9.55 -1.31
N LEU A 175 13.61 -8.43 -0.59
CA LEU A 175 14.45 -8.15 0.59
C LEU A 175 13.78 -8.50 1.92
N ASP A 176 12.65 -9.22 1.92
CA ASP A 176 11.84 -9.49 3.12
C ASP A 176 11.47 -8.22 3.92
N PRO A 177 10.96 -7.17 3.26
CA PRO A 177 10.69 -5.91 3.91
C PRO A 177 9.53 -6.05 4.91
N PRO A 178 9.59 -5.41 6.10
CA PRO A 178 8.48 -5.37 7.04
C PRO A 178 7.34 -4.44 6.58
N LEU A 179 7.60 -3.54 5.63
CA LEU A 179 6.66 -2.55 5.12
C LEU A 179 6.47 -2.68 3.61
N LEU A 180 5.22 -2.86 3.17
CA LEU A 180 4.85 -3.05 1.78
C LEU A 180 3.90 -1.95 1.31
N PHE A 181 4.23 -1.31 0.18
CA PHE A 181 3.40 -0.32 -0.49
C PHE A 181 2.78 -0.93 -1.74
N LEU A 182 1.46 -0.83 -1.87
CA LEU A 182 0.71 -1.34 -3.01
C LEU A 182 -0.11 -0.20 -3.62
N ASP A 183 0.19 0.18 -4.86
CA ASP A 183 -0.53 1.22 -5.59
C ASP A 183 -1.45 0.57 -6.62
N GLU A 184 -2.76 0.55 -6.35
CA GLU A 184 -3.81 -0.02 -7.19
C GLU A 184 -3.49 -1.47 -7.64
N PRO A 185 -3.22 -2.40 -6.71
CA PRO A 185 -2.71 -3.72 -7.06
C PRO A 185 -3.70 -4.56 -7.86
N THR A 186 -5.00 -4.40 -7.66
CA THR A 186 -6.08 -5.14 -8.34
C THR A 186 -6.61 -4.45 -9.59
N ALA A 187 -6.18 -3.21 -9.89
CA ALA A 187 -6.64 -2.47 -11.04
C ALA A 187 -6.38 -3.22 -12.36
N GLY A 188 -7.44 -3.37 -13.18
CA GLY A 188 -7.38 -4.08 -14.47
C GLY A 188 -7.39 -5.60 -14.37
N LEU A 189 -7.59 -6.18 -13.20
CA LEU A 189 -7.88 -7.60 -13.03
C LEU A 189 -9.40 -7.85 -13.16
N ASP A 190 -9.75 -9.08 -13.56
CA ASP A 190 -11.13 -9.54 -13.42
C ASP A 190 -11.46 -9.77 -11.92
N PRO A 191 -12.76 -9.83 -11.53
CA PRO A 191 -13.13 -9.94 -10.12
C PRO A 191 -12.54 -11.16 -9.40
N ILE A 192 -12.39 -12.30 -10.09
CA ILE A 192 -11.80 -13.51 -9.50
C ILE A 192 -10.31 -13.31 -9.26
N GLY A 193 -9.62 -12.70 -10.23
CA GLY A 193 -8.21 -12.37 -10.12
C GLY A 193 -7.93 -11.33 -9.02
N ALA A 194 -8.80 -10.33 -8.87
CA ALA A 194 -8.73 -9.32 -7.82
C ALA A 194 -8.88 -9.96 -6.44
N ALA A 195 -9.94 -10.73 -6.21
CA ALA A 195 -10.17 -11.44 -4.96
C ALA A 195 -9.02 -12.41 -4.60
N ALA A 196 -8.47 -13.12 -5.60
CA ALA A 196 -7.32 -13.99 -5.40
C ALA A 196 -6.03 -13.22 -5.05
N PHE A 197 -5.86 -11.99 -5.55
CA PHE A 197 -4.75 -11.13 -5.19
C PHE A 197 -4.91 -10.56 -3.76
N ASP A 198 -6.11 -10.16 -3.39
CA ASP A 198 -6.43 -9.68 -2.04
C ASP A 198 -6.20 -10.77 -1.00
N HIS A 199 -6.72 -11.98 -1.25
CA HIS A 199 -6.48 -13.14 -0.37
C HIS A 199 -4.98 -13.44 -0.22
N LEU A 200 -4.21 -13.41 -1.31
CA LEU A 200 -2.76 -13.57 -1.27
C LEU A 200 -2.11 -12.49 -0.41
N THR A 201 -2.49 -11.23 -0.60
CA THR A 201 -1.95 -10.09 0.17
C THR A 201 -2.21 -10.26 1.67
N ARG A 202 -3.45 -10.61 2.06
CA ARG A 202 -3.80 -10.86 3.46
C ARG A 202 -3.05 -12.06 4.04
N THR A 203 -2.93 -13.15 3.27
CA THR A 203 -2.16 -14.34 3.69
C THR A 203 -0.69 -14.02 3.93
N LEU A 204 -0.06 -13.27 3.01
CA LEU A 204 1.34 -12.85 3.16
C LEU A 204 1.51 -11.91 4.35
N GLN A 205 0.59 -10.95 4.52
CA GLN A 205 0.62 -10.02 5.66
C GLN A 205 0.60 -10.79 6.99
N GLN A 206 -0.32 -11.74 7.15
CA GLN A 206 -0.43 -12.56 8.38
C GLN A 206 0.76 -13.49 8.58
N ALA A 207 1.21 -14.17 7.52
CA ALA A 207 2.28 -15.16 7.61
C ALA A 207 3.66 -14.54 7.85
N LEU A 208 3.91 -13.34 7.31
CA LEU A 208 5.20 -12.65 7.37
C LEU A 208 5.21 -11.48 8.36
N GLY A 209 4.07 -11.15 8.98
CA GLY A 209 3.95 -9.99 9.89
C GLY A 209 4.11 -8.65 9.18
N LEU A 210 3.71 -8.54 7.91
CA LEU A 210 3.90 -7.31 7.12
C LEU A 210 2.98 -6.21 7.59
N THR A 211 3.44 -4.96 7.45
CA THR A 211 2.58 -3.78 7.41
C THR A 211 2.34 -3.42 5.95
N VAL A 212 1.10 -3.14 5.57
CA VAL A 212 0.75 -2.84 4.18
C VAL A 212 0.09 -1.47 4.08
N PHE A 213 0.67 -0.59 3.27
CA PHE A 213 0.08 0.67 2.84
C PHE A 213 -0.52 0.47 1.45
N LEU A 214 -1.86 0.44 1.36
CA LEU A 214 -2.60 0.06 0.15
C LEU A 214 -3.37 1.24 -0.41
N ILE A 215 -3.04 1.71 -1.61
CA ILE A 215 -3.89 2.64 -2.35
C ILE A 215 -4.83 1.82 -3.22
N THR A 216 -6.13 2.05 -3.08
CA THR A 216 -7.14 1.45 -3.96
C THR A 216 -8.38 2.32 -4.06
N HIS A 217 -9.16 2.10 -5.12
CA HIS A 217 -10.51 2.62 -5.26
C HIS A 217 -11.56 1.49 -5.30
N ASP A 218 -11.12 0.25 -5.06
CA ASP A 218 -11.98 -0.93 -5.05
C ASP A 218 -12.53 -1.16 -3.64
N LEU A 219 -13.85 -1.07 -3.51
CA LEU A 219 -14.54 -1.26 -2.25
C LEU A 219 -14.46 -2.71 -1.76
N ASP A 220 -14.53 -3.69 -2.68
CA ASP A 220 -14.45 -5.11 -2.31
C ASP A 220 -13.10 -5.41 -1.64
N THR A 221 -11.99 -4.87 -2.19
CA THR A 221 -10.65 -4.95 -1.57
C THR A 221 -10.64 -4.32 -0.16
N LEU A 222 -11.27 -3.14 0.03
CA LEU A 222 -11.29 -2.49 1.35
C LEU A 222 -12.00 -3.34 2.41
N TYR A 223 -13.17 -3.89 2.08
CA TYR A 223 -13.93 -4.76 2.99
C TYR A 223 -13.22 -6.09 3.24
N ALA A 224 -12.56 -6.65 2.21
CA ALA A 224 -11.95 -7.96 2.31
C ALA A 224 -10.67 -7.97 3.14
N ILE A 225 -9.80 -6.94 3.01
CA ILE A 225 -8.45 -7.04 3.56
C ILE A 225 -7.97 -5.83 4.37
N CYS A 226 -8.65 -4.67 4.39
CA CYS A 226 -8.17 -3.53 5.15
C CYS A 226 -8.60 -3.60 6.62
N ASP A 227 -7.65 -3.36 7.54
CA ASP A 227 -7.94 -3.24 8.97
C ASP A 227 -8.47 -1.84 9.30
N ARG A 228 -7.86 -0.81 8.72
CA ARG A 228 -8.31 0.59 8.74
C ARG A 228 -8.20 1.20 7.35
N VAL A 229 -8.96 2.26 7.15
CA VAL A 229 -8.93 3.04 5.90
C VAL A 229 -8.75 4.52 6.21
N ALA A 230 -7.78 5.16 5.55
CA ALA A 230 -7.58 6.60 5.55
C ALA A 230 -8.33 7.22 4.36
N VAL A 231 -9.18 8.19 4.63
CA VAL A 231 -9.94 8.92 3.61
C VAL A 231 -9.26 10.23 3.29
N LEU A 232 -8.75 10.37 2.06
CA LEU A 232 -8.11 11.59 1.56
C LEU A 232 -9.12 12.41 0.75
N ALA A 233 -9.61 13.49 1.35
CA ALA A 233 -10.53 14.44 0.75
C ALA A 233 -10.17 15.88 1.20
N ASP A 234 -10.59 16.88 0.44
CA ASP A 234 -10.35 18.29 0.76
C ASP A 234 -8.88 18.61 1.07
N ASN A 235 -7.96 17.99 0.34
CA ASN A 235 -6.50 18.05 0.49
C ASN A 235 -5.95 17.57 1.85
N LYS A 236 -6.75 16.83 2.63
CA LYS A 236 -6.43 16.33 3.97
C LYS A 236 -6.82 14.86 4.13
N VAL A 237 -6.25 14.21 5.11
CA VAL A 237 -6.83 12.97 5.65
C VAL A 237 -7.93 13.40 6.63
N ILE A 238 -9.18 13.15 6.24
CA ILE A 238 -10.37 13.59 7.00
C ILE A 238 -10.79 12.56 8.06
N ALA A 239 -10.42 11.31 7.87
CA ALA A 239 -10.68 10.22 8.81
C ALA A 239 -9.74 9.05 8.60
N VAL A 240 -9.45 8.30 9.67
CA VAL A 240 -8.76 7.00 9.64
C VAL A 240 -9.48 6.09 10.62
N ALA A 241 -10.20 5.08 10.10
CA ALA A 241 -10.99 4.16 10.92
C ALA A 241 -11.26 2.84 10.19
N PRO A 242 -11.75 1.80 10.86
CA PRO A 242 -12.34 0.63 10.20
C PRO A 242 -13.46 1.03 9.23
N VAL A 243 -13.64 0.26 8.14
CA VAL A 243 -14.64 0.59 7.10
C VAL A 243 -16.03 0.79 7.69
N ALA A 244 -16.45 -0.06 8.65
CA ALA A 244 -17.76 0.01 9.28
C ALA A 244 -18.03 1.35 10.01
N GLU A 245 -16.99 2.00 10.53
CA GLU A 245 -17.13 3.31 11.17
C GLU A 245 -17.18 4.43 10.12
N LEU A 246 -16.40 4.30 9.04
CA LEU A 246 -16.34 5.30 7.96
C LEU A 246 -17.66 5.43 7.21
N GLU A 247 -18.43 4.35 7.06
CA GLU A 247 -19.75 4.37 6.42
C GLU A 247 -20.73 5.36 7.07
N HIS A 248 -20.55 5.65 8.34
CA HIS A 248 -21.40 6.54 9.14
C HIS A 248 -20.86 7.97 9.23
N LEU A 249 -19.68 8.26 8.66
CA LEU A 249 -19.10 9.60 8.69
C LEU A 249 -19.94 10.57 7.87
N ASP A 250 -20.35 11.69 8.48
CA ASP A 250 -21.12 12.74 7.83
C ASP A 250 -20.23 13.64 6.97
N HIS A 251 -19.82 13.08 5.82
CA HIS A 251 -19.02 13.79 4.81
C HIS A 251 -19.55 13.44 3.41
N PRO A 252 -19.86 14.42 2.53
CA PRO A 252 -20.52 14.17 1.25
C PRO A 252 -19.81 13.15 0.36
N TRP A 253 -18.48 13.24 0.28
CA TRP A 253 -17.69 12.28 -0.52
C TRP A 253 -17.75 10.87 0.07
N VAL A 254 -17.63 10.74 1.40
CA VAL A 254 -17.66 9.44 2.09
C VAL A 254 -19.02 8.77 1.90
N GLN A 255 -20.10 9.52 2.09
CA GLN A 255 -21.46 9.03 1.87
C GLN A 255 -21.69 8.58 0.41
N ALA A 256 -21.22 9.35 -0.55
CA ALA A 256 -21.31 8.98 -1.97
C ALA A 256 -20.47 7.73 -2.31
N TYR A 257 -19.31 7.58 -1.69
CA TYR A 257 -18.39 6.48 -1.95
C TYR A 257 -18.84 5.17 -1.31
N PHE A 258 -19.07 5.16 0.00
CA PHE A 258 -19.45 3.94 0.74
C PHE A 258 -20.93 3.58 0.59
N ASN A 259 -21.85 4.55 0.61
CA ASN A 259 -23.29 4.34 0.57
C ASN A 259 -23.90 4.46 -0.85
N GLY A 260 -23.08 4.68 -1.86
CA GLY A 260 -23.45 4.65 -3.27
C GLY A 260 -23.86 3.24 -3.75
N PRO A 261 -24.35 3.08 -5.00
CA PRO A 261 -24.77 1.78 -5.52
C PRO A 261 -23.70 0.69 -5.46
N ARG A 262 -22.44 1.03 -5.66
CA ARG A 262 -21.29 0.10 -5.56
C ARG A 262 -20.98 -0.24 -4.10
N GLY A 263 -21.02 0.73 -3.19
CA GLY A 263 -20.78 0.52 -1.77
C GLY A 263 -21.80 -0.46 -1.17
N ARG A 264 -23.09 -0.29 -1.46
CA ARG A 264 -24.13 -1.21 -1.01
C ARG A 264 -23.97 -2.65 -1.53
N ALA A 265 -23.43 -2.83 -2.73
CA ALA A 265 -23.14 -4.15 -3.27
C ALA A 265 -21.97 -4.82 -2.52
N ALA A 266 -20.89 -4.09 -2.25
CA ALA A 266 -19.72 -4.58 -1.52
C ALA A 266 -20.06 -4.93 -0.05
N GLN A 267 -20.84 -4.08 0.64
CA GLN A 267 -21.36 -4.36 2.00
C GLN A 267 -22.10 -5.70 2.05
N SER A 268 -22.96 -5.93 1.05
CA SER A 268 -23.77 -7.16 0.99
C SER A 268 -22.93 -8.42 0.76
N ALA A 269 -21.77 -8.30 0.10
CA ALA A 269 -20.81 -9.37 -0.12
C ALA A 269 -19.99 -9.64 1.15
N GLY A 270 -19.42 -8.61 1.79
CA GLY A 270 -18.63 -8.73 3.02
C GLY A 270 -19.42 -9.32 4.21
N ILE A 271 -20.70 -8.99 4.36
CA ILE A 271 -21.56 -9.58 5.38
C ILE A 271 -21.76 -11.10 5.15
N ARG A 272 -21.74 -11.57 3.90
CA ARG A 272 -21.88 -13.00 3.58
C ARG A 272 -20.61 -13.80 3.91
N GLU A 273 -19.42 -13.22 3.75
CA GLU A 273 -18.16 -13.88 4.07
C GLU A 273 -17.93 -13.97 5.59
N SER A 274 -18.25 -12.93 6.35
CA SER A 274 -18.17 -12.96 7.82
C SER A 274 -19.18 -13.91 8.49
N GLY A 275 -20.25 -14.29 7.79
CA GLY A 275 -21.26 -15.24 8.25
C GLY A 275 -20.95 -16.72 8.00
N LEU A 276 -19.89 -17.05 7.29
CA LEU A 276 -19.51 -18.43 6.93
C LEU A 276 -18.52 -19.09 7.90
N GLU A 277 -18.00 -18.37 8.89
CA GLU A 277 -17.08 -18.93 9.91
C GLU A 277 -17.77 -19.59 11.13
N ILE A 278 -19.11 -19.76 11.12
CA ILE A 278 -19.80 -20.48 12.19
C ILE A 278 -20.65 -21.62 11.61
N ARG A 279 -19.97 -22.71 11.22
CA ARG A 279 -20.56 -24.07 11.27
C ARG A 279 -19.50 -25.14 11.22
#